data_fddb1a515c7cf119efe8ef68898f2a30
#
_entry.id   fddb1a515c7cf119efe8ef68898f2a30
#
_cell.length_a   1.000
_cell.length_b   1.000
_cell.length_c   1.000
_cell.angle_alpha   90.00
_cell.angle_beta   90.00
_cell.angle_gamma   90.00
#
_symmetry.space_group_name_H-M   'P 1'
#
loop_
_entity.id
_entity.type
_entity.pdbx_description
1 polymer ?
#
loop_
_entity_poly.entity_id
_entity_poly.type
_entity_poly.pdbx_seq_one_letter_code
_entity_poly.pdbx_strand_id
1 'polypeptide(L)'
;MRSRQISCCFTGHRPEKLPWRYDEADPRCLSLKRRIAAAVEAAYEEGHRHFLCGMALGCDLYFCETVLALRDRHPDVTVEAAVPCPTQADAWAPAQRERYKRLVEACDFETLVSAKYTPYCMQRRDRYMVDHSSLLIAAFDGTPGGTRYTM
;
A
#
# COMPACT_ATOMS: atom_id res chain seq x y z
N MET A 1 0.47 17.06 10.85
CA MET A 1 1.42 16.05 10.38
C MET A 1 1.37 14.82 11.27
N ARG A 2 1.37 13.65 10.66
CA ARG A 2 1.35 12.40 11.43
C ARG A 2 2.73 12.09 11.96
N SER A 3 2.80 11.57 13.18
CA SER A 3 4.08 11.18 13.77
C SER A 3 4.66 9.97 13.04
N ARG A 4 5.96 10.05 12.75
CA ARG A 4 6.68 8.96 12.14
C ARG A 4 6.58 7.67 12.98
N GLN A 5 6.59 7.82 14.29
CA GLN A 5 6.58 6.67 15.21
C GLN A 5 5.33 5.82 15.11
N ILE A 6 4.20 6.39 14.71
CA ILE A 6 2.94 5.66 14.58
C ILE A 6 2.61 5.36 13.13
N SER A 7 3.53 5.60 12.21
CA SER A 7 3.29 5.43 10.78
C SER A 7 3.94 4.18 10.24
N CYS A 8 3.21 3.51 9.36
CA CYS A 8 3.61 2.25 8.73
C CYS A 8 3.40 2.38 7.23
N CYS A 9 4.35 1.93 6.44
CA CYS A 9 4.20 1.91 4.99
C CYS A 9 4.41 0.50 4.46
N PHE A 10 4.23 0.33 3.15
CA PHE A 10 4.23 -0.99 2.52
C PHE A 10 4.95 -0.93 1.19
N THR A 11 5.61 -2.03 0.83
CA THR A 11 6.12 -2.24 -0.52
C THR A 11 5.87 -3.69 -0.93
N GLY A 12 5.61 -3.90 -2.21
CA GLY A 12 5.38 -5.24 -2.75
C GLY A 12 5.41 -5.24 -4.26
N HIS A 13 5.32 -6.43 -4.84
CA HIS A 13 5.43 -6.58 -6.28
C HIS A 13 4.14 -6.17 -7.01
N ARG A 14 4.33 -5.72 -8.25
CA ARG A 14 3.25 -5.51 -9.21
C ARG A 14 2.83 -6.84 -9.81
N PRO A 15 1.65 -6.88 -10.48
CA PRO A 15 1.12 -8.15 -11.00
C PRO A 15 2.08 -8.91 -11.91
N GLU A 16 2.92 -8.22 -12.69
CA GLU A 16 3.87 -8.87 -13.59
C GLU A 16 4.89 -9.73 -12.85
N LYS A 17 5.13 -9.44 -11.59
CA LYS A 17 6.09 -10.18 -10.77
C LYS A 17 5.42 -11.21 -9.86
N LEU A 18 4.09 -11.32 -9.90
CA LEU A 18 3.36 -12.25 -9.06
C LEU A 18 3.05 -13.52 -9.85
N PRO A 19 3.12 -14.71 -9.23
CA PRO A 19 2.81 -15.96 -9.95
C PRO A 19 1.40 -15.99 -10.53
N TRP A 20 0.44 -15.36 -9.84
CA TRP A 20 -0.96 -15.34 -10.27
C TRP A 20 -1.32 -14.13 -11.13
N ARG A 21 -0.41 -13.19 -11.27
CA ARG A 21 -0.61 -11.95 -12.02
C ARG A 21 -1.87 -11.22 -11.57
N TYR A 22 -2.92 -11.19 -12.38
CA TYR A 22 -4.16 -10.47 -12.06
C TYR A 22 -5.26 -11.37 -11.49
N ASP A 23 -5.01 -12.68 -11.37
CA ASP A 23 -6.02 -13.62 -10.86
C ASP A 23 -6.01 -13.62 -9.33
N GLU A 24 -6.75 -12.69 -8.74
CA GLU A 24 -6.79 -12.54 -7.29
C GLU A 24 -7.62 -13.64 -6.59
N ALA A 25 -8.27 -14.51 -7.36
CA ALA A 25 -8.93 -15.70 -6.79
C ALA A 25 -7.96 -16.87 -6.62
N ASP A 26 -6.75 -16.77 -7.14
CA ASP A 26 -5.72 -17.80 -6.98
C ASP A 26 -5.44 -18.00 -5.48
N PRO A 27 -5.39 -19.26 -5.00
CA PRO A 27 -5.12 -19.53 -3.58
C PRO A 27 -3.86 -18.87 -3.05
N ARG A 28 -2.84 -18.73 -3.89
CA ARG A 28 -1.59 -18.08 -3.47
C ARG A 28 -1.80 -16.58 -3.20
N CYS A 29 -2.65 -15.94 -4.01
CA CYS A 29 -2.99 -14.54 -3.77
C CYS A 29 -3.79 -14.40 -2.48
N LEU A 30 -4.78 -15.28 -2.27
CA LEU A 30 -5.56 -15.24 -1.05
C LEU A 30 -4.68 -15.46 0.19
N SER A 31 -3.69 -16.35 0.08
CA SER A 31 -2.74 -16.58 1.16
C SER A 31 -1.91 -15.32 1.45
N LEU A 32 -1.43 -14.66 0.39
CA LEU A 32 -0.66 -13.41 0.57
C LEU A 32 -1.51 -12.34 1.23
N LYS A 33 -2.76 -12.19 0.78
CA LYS A 33 -3.67 -11.20 1.38
C LYS A 33 -3.89 -11.46 2.87
N ARG A 34 -4.01 -12.74 3.27
CA ARG A 34 -4.14 -13.08 4.70
C ARG A 34 -2.89 -12.70 5.47
N ARG A 35 -1.71 -12.88 4.88
CA ARG A 35 -0.47 -12.50 5.53
C ARG A 35 -0.32 -10.99 5.66
N ILE A 36 -0.75 -10.26 4.66
CA ILE A 36 -0.77 -8.79 4.72
C ILE A 36 -1.72 -8.37 5.85
N ALA A 37 -2.89 -8.99 5.95
CA ALA A 37 -3.85 -8.67 7.00
C ALA A 37 -3.26 -8.94 8.39
N ALA A 38 -2.55 -10.06 8.55
CA ALA A 38 -1.92 -10.38 9.83
C ALA A 38 -0.83 -9.36 10.19
N ALA A 39 -0.03 -8.92 9.21
CA ALA A 39 1.02 -7.94 9.44
C ALA A 39 0.42 -6.58 9.82
N VAL A 40 -0.67 -6.20 9.17
CA VAL A 40 -1.36 -4.94 9.46
C VAL A 40 -1.95 -4.97 10.87
N GLU A 41 -2.58 -6.09 11.26
CA GLU A 41 -3.08 -6.24 12.63
C GLU A 41 -1.96 -6.14 13.65
N ALA A 42 -0.83 -6.80 13.38
CA ALA A 42 0.31 -6.73 14.29
C ALA A 42 0.84 -5.31 14.42
N ALA A 43 0.90 -4.59 13.31
CA ALA A 43 1.33 -3.18 13.33
C ALA A 43 0.38 -2.33 14.18
N TYR A 44 -0.92 -2.56 14.07
CA TYR A 44 -1.89 -1.86 14.88
C TYR A 44 -1.68 -2.16 16.36
N GLU A 45 -1.46 -3.42 16.70
CA GLU A 45 -1.24 -3.82 18.09
C GLU A 45 0.04 -3.23 18.66
N GLU A 46 1.03 -2.96 17.81
CA GLU A 46 2.27 -2.31 18.21
C GLU A 46 2.15 -0.80 18.36
N GLY A 47 1.00 -0.23 18.01
CA GLY A 47 0.77 1.18 18.19
C GLY A 47 0.71 2.00 16.92
N HIS A 48 0.85 1.37 15.74
CA HIS A 48 0.76 2.10 14.48
C HIS A 48 -0.70 2.48 14.20
N ARG A 49 -0.90 3.72 13.78
CA ARG A 49 -2.24 4.27 13.56
C ARG A 49 -2.39 4.97 12.22
N HIS A 50 -1.28 5.23 11.54
CA HIS A 50 -1.28 5.89 10.24
C HIS A 50 -0.57 5.00 9.23
N PHE A 51 -1.25 4.68 8.12
CA PHE A 51 -0.73 3.75 7.12
C PHE A 51 -0.62 4.46 5.77
N LEU A 52 0.57 4.37 5.15
CA LEU A 52 0.85 5.01 3.87
C LEU A 52 0.86 3.94 2.77
N CYS A 53 0.08 4.19 1.73
CA CYS A 53 -0.10 3.28 0.60
C CYS A 53 0.42 3.91 -0.67
N GLY A 54 1.28 3.21 -1.40
CA GLY A 54 1.86 3.74 -2.65
C GLY A 54 0.95 3.68 -3.85
N MET A 55 -0.12 2.90 -3.76
CA MET A 55 -1.19 2.86 -4.75
C MET A 55 -0.80 2.32 -6.12
N ALA A 56 0.30 1.57 -6.22
CA ALA A 56 0.63 0.87 -7.45
C ALA A 56 -0.23 -0.39 -7.58
N LEU A 57 -0.37 -0.89 -8.81
CA LEU A 57 -1.10 -2.14 -9.05
C LEU A 57 -0.48 -3.28 -8.26
N GLY A 58 -1.31 -4.26 -7.91
CA GLY A 58 -0.86 -5.47 -7.23
C GLY A 58 -0.86 -5.30 -5.74
N CYS A 59 0.24 -5.64 -5.10
CA CYS A 59 0.31 -5.73 -3.64
C CYS A 59 -0.01 -4.41 -2.93
N ASP A 60 0.34 -3.26 -3.53
CA ASP A 60 0.02 -1.96 -2.93
C ASP A 60 -1.50 -1.79 -2.77
N LEU A 61 -2.28 -2.20 -3.76
CA LEU A 61 -3.74 -2.10 -3.67
C LEU A 61 -4.29 -3.12 -2.66
N TYR A 62 -3.70 -4.32 -2.59
CA TYR A 62 -4.10 -5.30 -1.56
C TYR A 62 -3.89 -4.71 -0.17
N PHE A 63 -2.75 -4.07 0.04
CA PHE A 63 -2.43 -3.45 1.32
C PHE A 63 -3.42 -2.34 1.66
N CYS A 64 -3.70 -1.47 0.70
CA CYS A 64 -4.64 -0.37 0.90
C CYS A 64 -6.02 -0.90 1.29
N GLU A 65 -6.51 -1.90 0.57
CA GLU A 65 -7.81 -2.50 0.87
C GLU A 65 -7.83 -3.12 2.27
N THR A 66 -6.72 -3.74 2.66
CA THR A 66 -6.59 -4.36 3.98
C THR A 66 -6.62 -3.31 5.09
N VAL A 67 -5.90 -2.21 4.89
CA VAL A 67 -5.87 -1.13 5.89
C VAL A 67 -7.21 -0.43 6.00
N LEU A 68 -7.90 -0.25 4.88
CA LEU A 68 -9.25 0.33 4.91
C LEU A 68 -10.22 -0.57 5.68
N ALA A 69 -10.09 -1.89 5.54
CA ALA A 69 -10.88 -2.84 6.32
C ALA A 69 -10.53 -2.76 7.81
N LEU A 70 -9.26 -2.57 8.12
CA LEU A 70 -8.83 -2.38 9.50
C LEU A 70 -9.47 -1.12 10.09
N ARG A 71 -9.52 -0.04 9.32
CA ARG A 71 -10.11 1.22 9.77
C ARG A 71 -11.59 1.06 10.11
N ASP A 72 -12.30 0.19 9.39
CA ASP A 72 -13.70 -0.07 9.69
C ASP A 72 -13.89 -0.66 11.08
N ARG A 73 -12.92 -1.44 11.55
CA ARG A 73 -12.95 -2.03 12.90
C ARG A 73 -12.30 -1.14 13.95
N HIS A 74 -11.39 -0.27 13.52
CA HIS A 74 -10.61 0.59 14.40
C HIS A 74 -10.60 2.02 13.85
N PRO A 75 -11.61 2.82 14.17
CA PRO A 75 -11.75 4.17 13.59
C PRO A 75 -10.62 5.14 13.90
N ASP A 76 -9.72 4.79 14.81
CA ASP A 76 -8.54 5.61 15.11
C ASP A 76 -7.41 5.43 14.08
N VAL A 77 -7.59 4.55 13.10
CA VAL A 77 -6.65 4.34 12.01
C VAL A 77 -6.89 5.39 10.92
N THR A 78 -5.81 5.94 10.36
CA THR A 78 -5.87 6.82 9.19
C THR A 78 -5.07 6.23 8.05
N VAL A 79 -5.48 6.52 6.83
CA VAL A 79 -4.88 5.95 5.61
C VAL A 79 -4.50 7.10 4.69
N GLU A 80 -3.26 7.07 4.22
CA GLU A 80 -2.74 8.08 3.32
C GLU A 80 -2.35 7.44 1.99
N ALA A 81 -2.85 7.98 0.88
CA ALA A 81 -2.42 7.58 -0.45
C ALA A 81 -1.23 8.44 -0.85
N ALA A 82 -0.06 7.81 -1.00
CA ALA A 82 1.15 8.51 -1.47
C ALA A 82 1.28 8.28 -2.96
N VAL A 83 0.85 9.26 -3.75
CA VAL A 83 0.75 9.14 -5.20
C VAL A 83 2.01 9.72 -5.84
N PRO A 84 2.73 8.94 -6.68
CA PRO A 84 3.99 9.41 -7.25
C PRO A 84 3.80 10.56 -8.23
N CYS A 85 2.75 10.52 -9.03
CA CYS A 85 2.43 11.56 -10.01
C CYS A 85 0.96 11.44 -10.39
N PRO A 86 0.37 12.50 -10.99
CA PRO A 86 -1.07 12.48 -11.32
C PRO A 86 -1.48 11.40 -12.31
N THR A 87 -0.55 10.93 -13.14
CA THR A 87 -0.86 10.02 -14.24
C THR A 87 -0.55 8.56 -13.92
N GLN A 88 -0.31 8.22 -12.65
CA GLN A 88 0.12 6.85 -12.29
C GLN A 88 -0.78 5.77 -12.89
N ALA A 89 -2.08 5.97 -12.86
CA ALA A 89 -3.03 4.93 -13.28
C ALA A 89 -3.53 5.08 -14.71
N ASP A 90 -3.04 6.08 -15.46
CA ASP A 90 -3.63 6.41 -16.77
C ASP A 90 -3.58 5.27 -17.78
N ALA A 91 -2.54 4.45 -17.75
CA ALA A 91 -2.37 3.36 -18.70
C ALA A 91 -2.95 2.03 -18.22
N TRP A 92 -3.57 2.00 -17.04
CA TRP A 92 -4.11 0.77 -16.50
C TRP A 92 -5.43 0.41 -17.19
N ALA A 93 -5.79 -0.89 -17.11
CA ALA A 93 -7.10 -1.33 -17.59
C ALA A 93 -8.22 -0.60 -16.86
N PRO A 94 -9.38 -0.36 -17.53
CA PRO A 94 -10.45 0.44 -16.94
C PRO A 94 -10.90 -0.01 -15.56
N ALA A 95 -11.03 -1.34 -15.34
CA ALA A 95 -11.44 -1.85 -14.03
C ALA A 95 -10.43 -1.51 -12.94
N GLN A 96 -9.14 -1.54 -13.28
CA GLN A 96 -8.10 -1.22 -12.31
C GLN A 96 -8.02 0.29 -12.05
N ARG A 97 -8.26 1.11 -13.08
CA ARG A 97 -8.32 2.55 -12.88
C ARG A 97 -9.48 2.93 -11.95
N GLU A 98 -10.63 2.28 -12.12
CA GLU A 98 -11.79 2.54 -11.28
C GLU A 98 -11.51 2.11 -9.84
N ARG A 99 -10.85 0.97 -9.66
CA ARG A 99 -10.43 0.48 -8.34
C ARG A 99 -9.50 1.48 -7.66
N TYR A 100 -8.50 1.96 -8.40
CA TYR A 100 -7.55 2.95 -7.91
C TYR A 100 -8.26 4.21 -7.44
N LYS A 101 -9.13 4.75 -8.29
CA LYS A 101 -9.86 5.97 -7.98
C LYS A 101 -10.70 5.81 -6.71
N ARG A 102 -11.41 4.69 -6.62
CA ARG A 102 -12.25 4.40 -5.46
C ARG A 102 -11.41 4.31 -4.18
N LEU A 103 -10.26 3.65 -4.26
CA LEU A 103 -9.40 3.49 -3.09
C LEU A 103 -8.77 4.80 -2.66
N VAL A 104 -8.29 5.61 -3.60
CA VAL A 104 -7.73 6.92 -3.28
C VAL A 104 -8.79 7.79 -2.59
N GLU A 105 -10.01 7.78 -3.13
CA GLU A 105 -11.10 8.57 -2.55
C GLU A 105 -11.48 8.09 -1.15
N ALA A 106 -11.28 6.81 -0.85
CA ALA A 106 -11.57 6.26 0.46
C ALA A 106 -10.52 6.59 1.50
N CYS A 107 -9.32 6.98 1.08
CA CYS A 107 -8.25 7.33 2.00
C CYS A 107 -8.56 8.65 2.72
N ASP A 108 -7.98 8.81 3.91
CA ASP A 108 -8.15 10.06 4.68
C ASP A 108 -7.32 11.20 4.10
N PHE A 109 -6.18 10.88 3.50
CA PHE A 109 -5.27 11.87 2.93
C PHE A 109 -4.74 11.39 1.60
N GLU A 110 -4.46 12.34 0.71
CA GLU A 110 -3.78 12.06 -0.55
C GLU A 110 -2.60 13.01 -0.67
N THR A 111 -1.39 12.45 -0.82
CA THR A 111 -0.18 13.24 -0.98
C THR A 111 0.36 13.01 -2.38
N LEU A 112 0.46 14.07 -3.16
CA LEU A 112 1.04 14.01 -4.49
C LEU A 112 2.53 14.35 -4.38
N VAL A 113 3.36 13.34 -4.60
CA VAL A 113 4.82 13.48 -4.39
C VAL A 113 5.47 14.29 -5.50
N SER A 114 5.06 14.08 -6.75
CA SER A 114 5.59 14.86 -7.88
C SER A 114 4.43 15.42 -8.68
N ALA A 115 4.56 16.67 -9.09
CA ALA A 115 3.49 17.38 -9.82
C ALA A 115 3.24 16.78 -11.20
N LYS A 116 4.24 16.09 -11.76
CA LYS A 116 4.12 15.44 -13.06
C LYS A 116 5.03 14.21 -13.07
N TYR A 117 4.83 13.33 -14.08
CA TYR A 117 5.66 12.15 -14.23
C TYR A 117 7.13 12.53 -14.46
N THR A 118 8.01 11.83 -13.76
CA THR A 118 9.46 11.88 -13.99
C THR A 118 9.99 10.45 -13.90
N PRO A 119 11.19 10.17 -14.45
CA PRO A 119 11.76 8.83 -14.37
C PRO A 119 11.99 8.35 -12.93
N TYR A 120 12.03 9.26 -11.97
CA TYR A 120 12.33 8.93 -10.57
C TYR A 120 11.14 9.13 -9.63
N CYS A 121 9.94 9.43 -10.15
CA CYS A 121 8.83 9.77 -9.28
C CYS A 121 8.40 8.58 -8.39
N MET A 122 8.51 7.35 -8.89
CA MET A 122 8.17 6.18 -8.09
C MET A 122 9.14 6.01 -6.92
N GLN A 123 10.43 6.22 -7.17
CA GLN A 123 11.45 6.14 -6.13
C GLN A 123 11.27 7.25 -5.10
N ARG A 124 10.91 8.44 -5.56
CA ARG A 124 10.64 9.55 -4.66
C ARG A 124 9.43 9.27 -3.77
N ARG A 125 8.39 8.65 -4.33
CA ARG A 125 7.22 8.24 -3.56
C ARG A 125 7.63 7.22 -2.49
N ASP A 126 8.44 6.24 -2.87
CA ASP A 126 8.88 5.21 -1.94
C ASP A 126 9.72 5.82 -0.81
N ARG A 127 10.61 6.75 -1.15
CA ARG A 127 11.42 7.44 -0.16
C ARG A 127 10.56 8.28 0.78
N TYR A 128 9.56 8.96 0.23
CA TYR A 128 8.62 9.73 1.06
C TYR A 128 7.97 8.82 2.11
N MET A 129 7.49 7.65 1.69
CA MET A 129 6.83 6.74 2.60
C MET A 129 7.78 6.23 3.68
N VAL A 130 8.99 5.84 3.29
CA VAL A 130 9.98 5.31 4.24
C VAL A 130 10.41 6.39 5.22
N ASP A 131 10.66 7.60 4.73
CA ASP A 131 11.10 8.72 5.58
C ASP A 131 10.04 9.09 6.62
N HIS A 132 8.78 8.84 6.33
CA HIS A 132 7.66 9.21 7.21
C HIS A 132 7.11 8.04 8.01
N SER A 133 7.79 6.90 8.01
CA SER A 133 7.31 5.68 8.69
C SER A 133 8.39 5.10 9.58
N SER A 134 7.96 4.41 10.65
CA SER A 134 8.85 3.68 11.52
C SER A 134 8.82 2.18 11.25
N LEU A 135 7.89 1.72 10.40
CA LEU A 135 7.72 0.32 10.07
C LEU A 135 7.46 0.19 8.58
N LEU A 136 8.15 -0.73 7.95
CA LEU A 136 7.93 -1.08 6.55
C LEU A 136 7.52 -2.55 6.48
N ILE A 137 6.33 -2.80 5.95
CA ILE A 137 5.87 -4.15 5.64
C ILE A 137 6.20 -4.40 4.17
N ALA A 138 6.88 -5.52 3.89
CA ALA A 138 7.31 -5.83 2.53
C ALA A 138 6.83 -7.21 2.11
N ALA A 139 6.29 -7.30 0.89
CA ALA A 139 5.87 -8.56 0.29
C ALA A 139 6.53 -8.70 -1.07
N PHE A 140 7.51 -9.59 -1.17
CA PHE A 140 8.26 -9.81 -2.39
C PHE A 140 7.96 -11.19 -2.98
N ASP A 141 8.03 -11.31 -4.30
CA ASP A 141 7.90 -12.58 -5.04
C ASP A 141 6.56 -13.27 -4.86
N GLY A 142 5.59 -12.60 -4.24
CA GLY A 142 4.32 -13.23 -3.93
C GLY A 142 4.44 -14.38 -2.95
N THR A 143 5.61 -14.58 -2.35
CA THR A 143 5.79 -15.63 -1.37
C THR A 143 5.33 -15.17 0.00
N PRO A 144 4.75 -16.08 0.79
CA PRO A 144 4.34 -15.74 2.14
C PRO A 144 5.54 -15.37 3.00
N GLY A 145 5.33 -14.48 3.94
CA GLY A 145 6.36 -14.16 4.91
C GLY A 145 7.21 -12.96 4.57
N GLY A 146 6.80 -12.16 3.59
CA GLY A 146 7.56 -11.01 3.17
C GLY A 146 7.44 -9.78 4.05
N THR A 147 7.30 -9.96 5.36
CA THR A 147 7.20 -8.83 6.27
C THR A 147 8.56 -8.46 6.82
N ARG A 148 8.87 -7.18 6.80
CA ARG A 148 10.12 -6.65 7.29
C ARG A 148 9.88 -5.44 8.16
N TYR A 149 10.73 -5.27 9.14
CA TYR A 149 10.69 -4.13 10.06
C TYR A 149 12.01 -3.42 9.96
N THR A 150 11.96 -2.21 9.45
CA THR A 150 13.17 -1.49 9.15
C THR A 150 12.97 -0.07 9.46
N MET A 151 13.83 0.55 9.96
CA MET A 151 13.88 1.98 10.03
C MET A 151 14.93 2.40 11.00
#